data_8e7d2039d6268411f110d04c720e2950
#
_entry.id   8e7d2039d6268411f110d04c720e2950
#
_cell.length_a   1.000
_cell.length_b   1.000
_cell.length_c   1.000
_cell.angle_alpha   90.00
_cell.angle_beta   90.00
_cell.angle_gamma   90.00
#
_symmetry.space_group_name_H-M   'P 1'
#
loop_
_entity.id
_entity.type
_entity.pdbx_description
1 polymer ?
#
loop_
_entity_poly.entity_id
_entity_poly.type
_entity_poly.pdbx_seq_one_letter_code
_entity_poly.pdbx_strand_id
1 'polypeptide(L)'
;MRFLKNLITAVLVILILIVVVGLFLPTSYRVERSVVIAAPPGEIHEYVGDLTMWDKWTPWKEDDQTLVVTHGKKTSEVGASQSWVGESGDGALTITKDSPDEGIEYDMVFDGGTYVCESAIGYGALPDGDTRVTWVMKGEIGTPVIGGYFAMMMDSMVGEMFDRGLANLKARVEGAS
;
A
#
# COMPACT_ATOMS: atom_id res chain seq x y z
N MET A 1 30.98 -3.92 -39.56
CA MET A 1 31.81 -3.80 -38.32
C MET A 1 31.64 -2.44 -37.59
N ARG A 2 31.71 -1.28 -38.27
CA ARG A 2 31.54 0.04 -37.61
C ARG A 2 30.17 0.26 -36.99
N PHE A 3 29.10 -0.13 -37.69
CA PHE A 3 27.73 -0.01 -37.18
C PHE A 3 27.52 -0.81 -35.89
N LEU A 4 27.93 -2.06 -35.82
CA LEU A 4 27.82 -2.91 -34.64
C LEU A 4 28.63 -2.36 -33.46
N LYS A 5 29.85 -1.84 -33.72
CA LYS A 5 30.65 -1.17 -32.68
C LYS A 5 29.95 0.07 -32.10
N ASN A 6 29.40 0.91 -32.97
CA ASN A 6 28.67 2.11 -32.53
C ASN A 6 27.41 1.74 -31.76
N LEU A 7 26.67 0.70 -32.16
CA LEU A 7 25.50 0.19 -31.45
C LEU A 7 25.87 -0.30 -30.03
N ILE A 8 26.94 -1.11 -29.93
CA ILE A 8 27.44 -1.61 -28.62
C ILE A 8 27.86 -0.44 -27.73
N THR A 9 28.58 0.55 -28.30
CA THR A 9 29.00 1.72 -27.53
C THR A 9 27.79 2.52 -27.03
N ALA A 10 26.77 2.72 -27.87
CA ALA A 10 25.54 3.43 -27.46
C ALA A 10 24.81 2.70 -26.33
N VAL A 11 24.68 1.37 -26.40
CA VAL A 11 24.05 0.55 -25.34
C VAL A 11 24.85 0.66 -24.03
N LEU A 12 26.18 0.58 -24.09
CA LEU A 12 27.02 0.73 -22.91
C LEU A 12 26.87 2.11 -22.25
N VAL A 13 26.83 3.16 -23.05
CA VAL A 13 26.61 4.53 -22.54
C VAL A 13 25.26 4.64 -21.86
N ILE A 14 24.20 4.09 -22.46
CA ILE A 14 22.86 4.10 -21.86
C ILE A 14 22.83 3.33 -20.53
N LEU A 15 23.46 2.15 -20.46
CA LEU A 15 23.55 1.37 -19.22
C LEU A 15 24.30 2.13 -18.13
N ILE A 16 25.40 2.78 -18.48
CA ILE A 16 26.17 3.60 -17.51
C ILE A 16 25.30 4.77 -17.02
N LEU A 17 24.56 5.43 -17.92
CA LEU A 17 23.64 6.51 -17.51
C LEU A 17 22.54 6.01 -16.56
N ILE A 18 21.92 4.85 -16.85
CA ILE A 18 20.92 4.24 -15.96
C ILE A 18 21.53 3.99 -14.58
N VAL A 19 22.71 3.40 -14.51
CA VAL A 19 23.39 3.14 -13.24
C VAL A 19 23.69 4.44 -12.49
N VAL A 20 24.26 5.43 -13.18
CA VAL A 20 24.61 6.72 -12.58
C VAL A 20 23.37 7.43 -12.06
N VAL A 21 22.31 7.52 -12.87
CA VAL A 21 21.04 8.15 -12.46
C VAL A 21 20.44 7.40 -11.28
N GLY A 22 20.41 6.06 -11.32
CA GLY A 22 19.84 5.22 -10.26
C GLY A 22 20.53 5.40 -8.90
N LEU A 23 21.82 5.74 -8.88
CA LEU A 23 22.57 6.02 -7.64
C LEU A 23 22.16 7.34 -6.97
N PHE A 24 21.54 8.26 -7.71
CA PHE A 24 21.11 9.58 -7.20
C PHE A 24 19.59 9.69 -7.00
N LEU A 25 18.80 8.71 -7.46
CA LEU A 25 17.36 8.71 -7.24
C LEU A 25 17.04 8.45 -5.76
N PRO A 26 16.01 9.14 -5.19
CA PRO A 26 15.52 8.84 -3.86
C PRO A 26 14.94 7.41 -3.83
N THR A 27 15.30 6.64 -2.80
CA THR A 27 14.82 5.27 -2.59
C THR A 27 13.57 5.22 -1.72
N SER A 28 13.24 6.31 -1.03
CA SER A 28 12.03 6.46 -0.24
C SER A 28 10.83 6.76 -1.13
N TYR A 29 9.67 6.22 -0.77
CA TYR A 29 8.39 6.49 -1.42
C TYR A 29 7.30 6.81 -0.40
N ARG A 30 6.29 7.55 -0.87
CA ARG A 30 5.04 7.78 -0.16
C ARG A 30 3.91 7.74 -1.19
N VAL A 31 2.96 6.86 -0.95
CA VAL A 31 1.70 6.77 -1.71
C VAL A 31 0.58 7.24 -0.80
N GLU A 32 -0.29 8.10 -1.29
CA GLU A 32 -1.40 8.65 -0.52
C GLU A 32 -2.62 8.82 -1.41
N ARG A 33 -3.78 8.32 -0.93
CA ARG A 33 -5.08 8.52 -1.57
C ARG A 33 -6.12 8.85 -0.51
N SER A 34 -7.15 9.59 -0.88
CA SER A 34 -8.22 9.92 0.05
C SER A 34 -9.59 9.94 -0.62
N VAL A 35 -10.63 9.64 0.16
CA VAL A 35 -12.03 9.71 -0.24
C VAL A 35 -12.84 10.37 0.88
N VAL A 36 -13.96 11.00 0.54
CA VAL A 36 -14.94 11.45 1.52
C VAL A 36 -16.07 10.43 1.57
N ILE A 37 -16.40 9.97 2.78
CA ILE A 37 -17.47 8.99 3.06
C ILE A 37 -18.53 9.70 3.91
N ALA A 38 -19.80 9.55 3.53
CA ALA A 38 -20.95 10.13 4.24
C ALA A 38 -21.32 9.28 5.47
N ALA A 39 -20.40 9.23 6.42
CA ALA A 39 -20.55 8.51 7.69
C ALA A 39 -19.57 9.05 8.74
N PRO A 40 -19.90 8.93 10.04
CA PRO A 40 -18.96 9.27 11.11
C PRO A 40 -17.81 8.26 11.19
N PRO A 41 -16.64 8.65 11.78
CA PRO A 41 -15.46 7.80 11.86
C PRO A 41 -15.71 6.40 12.44
N GLY A 42 -16.53 6.29 13.49
CA GLY A 42 -16.81 5.01 14.16
C GLY A 42 -17.45 3.97 13.26
N GLU A 43 -18.37 4.35 12.35
CA GLU A 43 -18.97 3.43 11.38
C GLU A 43 -17.97 2.94 10.34
N ILE A 44 -17.05 3.80 9.91
CA ILE A 44 -15.96 3.46 8.99
C ILE A 44 -14.99 2.50 9.68
N HIS A 45 -14.74 2.75 10.97
CA HIS A 45 -13.81 1.96 11.77
C HIS A 45 -14.26 0.49 11.94
N GLU A 46 -15.56 0.19 11.90
CA GLU A 46 -16.06 -1.19 11.89
C GLU A 46 -15.51 -2.02 10.73
N TYR A 47 -15.19 -1.37 9.60
CA TYR A 47 -14.60 -2.01 8.41
C TYR A 47 -13.08 -1.97 8.38
N VAL A 48 -12.48 -0.94 8.96
CA VAL A 48 -11.03 -0.69 8.90
C VAL A 48 -10.30 -1.29 10.10
N GLY A 49 -10.88 -1.21 11.31
CA GLY A 49 -10.28 -1.67 12.56
C GLY A 49 -10.33 -3.19 12.76
N ASP A 50 -11.15 -3.93 12.01
CA ASP A 50 -11.19 -5.39 12.04
C ASP A 50 -10.68 -5.98 10.73
N LEU A 51 -9.56 -6.68 10.78
CA LEU A 51 -8.90 -7.31 9.64
C LEU A 51 -9.78 -8.36 8.94
N THR A 52 -10.76 -8.95 9.62
CA THR A 52 -11.73 -9.88 9.01
C THR A 52 -12.67 -9.19 8.03
N MET A 53 -12.82 -7.88 8.15
CA MET A 53 -13.65 -7.07 7.26
C MET A 53 -12.92 -6.61 6.00
N TRP A 54 -11.60 -6.71 5.97
CA TRP A 54 -10.78 -6.21 4.86
C TRP A 54 -11.07 -6.90 3.53
N ASP A 55 -11.40 -8.16 3.54
CA ASP A 55 -11.83 -8.91 2.34
C ASP A 55 -13.09 -8.32 1.65
N LYS A 56 -13.84 -7.47 2.34
CA LYS A 56 -15.09 -6.89 1.82
C LYS A 56 -14.86 -5.62 1.02
N TRP A 57 -13.69 -4.99 1.18
CA TRP A 57 -13.41 -3.71 0.55
C TRP A 57 -12.03 -3.60 -0.09
N THR A 58 -11.02 -4.32 0.40
CA THR A 58 -9.70 -4.32 -0.26
C THR A 58 -9.78 -5.10 -1.58
N PRO A 59 -9.13 -4.63 -2.67
CA PRO A 59 -9.17 -5.30 -3.98
C PRO A 59 -8.17 -6.45 -4.09
N TRP A 60 -7.49 -6.85 -3.03
CA TRP A 60 -6.37 -7.80 -3.05
C TRP A 60 -6.71 -9.15 -3.68
N LYS A 61 -7.90 -9.71 -3.34
CA LYS A 61 -8.37 -10.98 -3.93
C LYS A 61 -8.88 -10.84 -5.37
N GLU A 62 -9.23 -9.63 -5.78
CA GLU A 62 -9.56 -9.35 -7.18
C GLU A 62 -8.30 -9.35 -8.05
N ASP A 63 -7.20 -8.80 -7.51
CA ASP A 63 -5.91 -8.70 -8.18
C ASP A 63 -5.15 -10.03 -8.18
N ASP A 64 -5.30 -10.84 -7.13
CA ASP A 64 -4.71 -12.18 -7.01
C ASP A 64 -5.71 -13.18 -6.44
N GLN A 65 -6.31 -13.98 -7.31
CA GLN A 65 -7.29 -15.01 -6.92
C GLN A 65 -6.65 -16.19 -6.18
N THR A 66 -5.32 -16.32 -6.19
CA THR A 66 -4.59 -17.33 -5.44
C THR A 66 -4.29 -16.91 -4.02
N LEU A 67 -4.59 -15.64 -3.67
CA LEU A 67 -4.27 -15.07 -2.37
C LEU A 67 -5.01 -15.78 -1.24
N VAL A 68 -4.25 -16.39 -0.34
CA VAL A 68 -4.74 -17.01 0.90
C VAL A 68 -4.35 -16.13 2.07
N VAL A 69 -5.34 -15.56 2.73
CA VAL A 69 -5.15 -14.73 3.93
C VAL A 69 -5.35 -15.59 5.18
N THR A 70 -4.43 -15.48 6.13
CA THR A 70 -4.49 -16.15 7.44
C THR A 70 -4.46 -15.09 8.53
N HIS A 71 -5.51 -15.01 9.33
CA HIS A 71 -5.57 -14.10 10.47
C HIS A 71 -4.77 -14.62 11.67
N GLY A 72 -4.15 -13.69 12.40
CA GLY A 72 -3.51 -13.97 13.67
C GLY A 72 -4.51 -14.31 14.78
N LYS A 73 -4.02 -14.42 16.01
CA LYS A 73 -4.89 -14.68 17.17
C LYS A 73 -5.83 -13.52 17.49
N LYS A 74 -5.49 -12.34 17.07
CA LYS A 74 -6.22 -11.09 17.25
C LYS A 74 -6.48 -10.48 15.87
N THR A 75 -7.70 -10.06 15.62
CA THR A 75 -8.12 -9.50 14.33
C THR A 75 -8.47 -8.01 14.39
N SER A 76 -8.60 -7.45 15.58
CA SER A 76 -8.89 -6.05 15.85
C SER A 76 -8.01 -5.50 16.97
N GLU A 77 -7.94 -4.18 17.09
CA GLU A 77 -7.11 -3.43 18.03
C GLU A 77 -5.59 -3.60 17.81
N VAL A 78 -4.79 -2.89 18.60
CA VAL A 78 -3.32 -2.98 18.57
C VAL A 78 -2.85 -4.42 18.78
N GLY A 79 -1.95 -4.88 17.89
CA GLY A 79 -1.44 -6.25 17.84
C GLY A 79 -2.28 -7.20 16.98
N ALA A 80 -3.40 -6.75 16.40
CA ALA A 80 -4.10 -7.51 15.38
C ALA A 80 -3.18 -7.72 14.17
N SER A 81 -3.23 -8.93 13.60
CA SER A 81 -2.31 -9.29 12.52
C SER A 81 -2.95 -10.24 11.52
N GLN A 82 -2.45 -10.19 10.30
CA GLN A 82 -2.73 -11.18 9.27
C GLN A 82 -1.50 -11.38 8.39
N SER A 83 -1.43 -12.53 7.75
CA SER A 83 -0.45 -12.86 6.74
C SER A 83 -1.14 -13.35 5.48
N TRP A 84 -0.46 -13.27 4.37
CA TRP A 84 -0.96 -13.77 3.09
C TRP A 84 0.13 -14.45 2.29
N VAL A 85 -0.30 -15.36 1.42
CA VAL A 85 0.53 -16.04 0.43
C VAL A 85 -0.26 -16.10 -0.87
N GLY A 86 0.36 -15.79 -2.00
CA GLY A 86 -0.23 -15.83 -3.33
C GLY A 86 0.82 -15.74 -4.43
N GLU A 87 0.38 -15.76 -5.68
CA GLU A 87 1.29 -15.60 -6.83
C GLU A 87 1.91 -14.20 -6.89
N SER A 88 1.21 -13.19 -6.37
CA SER A 88 1.71 -11.81 -6.27
C SER A 88 2.74 -11.60 -5.15
N GLY A 89 3.02 -12.64 -4.34
CA GLY A 89 3.98 -12.63 -3.24
C GLY A 89 3.37 -12.96 -1.89
N ASP A 90 4.23 -13.00 -0.90
CA ASP A 90 3.85 -13.22 0.51
C ASP A 90 4.13 -12.00 1.37
N GLY A 91 3.39 -11.90 2.47
CA GLY A 91 3.59 -10.82 3.41
C GLY A 91 2.77 -10.97 4.68
N ALA A 92 2.94 -10.02 5.56
CA ALA A 92 2.18 -9.90 6.79
C ALA A 92 2.00 -8.44 7.19
N LEU A 93 0.94 -8.15 7.94
CA LEU A 93 0.74 -6.86 8.57
C LEU A 93 0.41 -7.03 10.05
N THR A 94 0.73 -5.99 10.83
CA THR A 94 0.39 -5.90 12.24
C THR A 94 -0.05 -4.47 12.56
N ILE A 95 -1.23 -4.32 13.19
CA ILE A 95 -1.74 -3.04 13.65
C ILE A 95 -0.91 -2.56 14.83
N THR A 96 -0.35 -1.36 14.71
CA THR A 96 0.52 -0.70 15.70
C THR A 96 -0.19 0.41 16.45
N LYS A 97 -1.22 1.05 15.84
CA LYS A 97 -2.13 2.00 16.47
C LYS A 97 -3.55 1.72 16.02
N ASP A 98 -4.50 1.91 16.93
CA ASP A 98 -5.93 1.71 16.67
C ASP A 98 -6.75 2.73 17.45
N SER A 99 -7.60 3.48 16.73
CA SER A 99 -8.46 4.51 17.30
C SER A 99 -9.71 4.68 16.44
N PRO A 100 -10.93 4.49 17.00
CA PRO A 100 -12.17 4.70 16.27
C PRO A 100 -12.36 6.11 15.70
N ASP A 101 -11.71 7.10 16.29
CA ASP A 101 -11.83 8.50 15.87
C ASP A 101 -10.71 8.96 14.93
N GLU A 102 -9.51 8.35 15.01
CA GLU A 102 -8.33 8.77 14.26
C GLU A 102 -7.93 7.80 13.15
N GLY A 103 -8.37 6.53 13.23
CA GLY A 103 -7.99 5.47 12.30
C GLY A 103 -6.95 4.51 12.84
N ILE A 104 -6.25 3.82 11.94
CA ILE A 104 -5.24 2.81 12.29
C ILE A 104 -3.89 3.14 11.68
N GLU A 105 -2.82 2.68 12.36
CA GLU A 105 -1.47 2.57 11.78
C GLU A 105 -1.07 1.10 11.83
N TYR A 106 -0.32 0.64 10.84
CA TYR A 106 0.13 -0.73 10.77
C TYR A 106 1.43 -0.86 9.99
N ASP A 107 2.25 -1.81 10.41
CA ASP A 107 3.46 -2.20 9.72
C ASP A 107 3.16 -3.35 8.77
N MET A 108 3.79 -3.33 7.59
CA MET A 108 3.75 -4.42 6.62
C MET A 108 5.15 -4.92 6.34
N VAL A 109 5.25 -6.23 6.19
CA VAL A 109 6.48 -6.91 5.77
C VAL A 109 6.17 -7.79 4.55
N PHE A 110 7.08 -7.80 3.59
CA PHE A 110 6.98 -8.58 2.36
C PHE A 110 8.24 -9.42 2.18
N ASP A 111 8.12 -10.49 1.41
CA ASP A 111 9.23 -11.37 1.01
C ASP A 111 10.08 -11.80 2.23
N GLY A 112 9.42 -12.41 3.23
CA GLY A 112 10.08 -12.89 4.44
C GLY A 112 10.75 -11.81 5.30
N GLY A 113 10.34 -10.53 5.17
CA GLY A 113 10.91 -9.40 5.91
C GLY A 113 11.97 -8.61 5.16
N THR A 114 12.19 -8.91 3.88
CA THR A 114 13.14 -8.18 3.03
C THR A 114 12.71 -6.73 2.80
N TYR A 115 11.40 -6.50 2.67
CA TYR A 115 10.81 -5.17 2.50
C TYR A 115 9.87 -4.88 3.66
N VAL A 116 10.07 -3.71 4.28
CA VAL A 116 9.23 -3.22 5.39
C VAL A 116 8.66 -1.86 5.00
N CYS A 117 7.38 -1.65 5.23
CA CYS A 117 6.74 -0.36 5.06
C CYS A 117 5.74 -0.08 6.18
N GLU A 118 5.55 1.20 6.44
CA GLU A 118 4.55 1.70 7.37
C GLU A 118 3.34 2.21 6.59
N SER A 119 2.16 1.89 7.08
CA SER A 119 0.91 2.31 6.47
C SER A 119 -0.04 2.85 7.52
N ALA A 120 -0.95 3.72 7.08
CA ALA A 120 -2.00 4.28 7.93
C ALA A 120 -3.28 4.48 7.14
N ILE A 121 -4.41 4.29 7.80
CA ILE A 121 -5.73 4.72 7.32
C ILE A 121 -6.26 5.70 8.36
N GLY A 122 -6.15 6.99 8.06
CA GLY A 122 -6.51 8.08 8.97
C GLY A 122 -7.88 8.67 8.66
N TYR A 123 -8.55 9.17 9.70
CA TYR A 123 -9.85 9.81 9.62
C TYR A 123 -9.76 11.29 9.92
N GLY A 124 -10.43 12.11 9.12
CA GLY A 124 -10.61 13.54 9.33
C GLY A 124 -12.08 13.88 9.28
N ALA A 125 -12.71 14.10 10.44
CA ALA A 125 -14.11 14.51 10.52
C ALA A 125 -14.34 15.85 9.82
N LEU A 126 -15.43 15.96 9.06
CA LEU A 126 -15.83 17.16 8.35
C LEU A 126 -17.03 17.82 9.05
N PRO A 127 -17.26 19.14 8.82
CA PRO A 127 -18.32 19.88 9.51
C PRO A 127 -19.74 19.40 9.22
N ASP A 128 -19.95 18.72 8.10
CA ASP A 128 -21.23 18.15 7.66
C ASP A 128 -21.55 16.76 8.24
N GLY A 129 -20.62 16.21 9.03
CA GLY A 129 -20.73 14.89 9.63
C GLY A 129 -20.08 13.77 8.79
N ASP A 130 -19.63 14.10 7.60
CA ASP A 130 -18.87 13.19 6.75
C ASP A 130 -17.45 13.00 7.29
N THR A 131 -16.75 12.00 6.78
CA THR A 131 -15.35 11.72 7.14
C THR A 131 -14.47 11.65 5.90
N ARG A 132 -13.37 12.38 5.91
CA ARG A 132 -12.27 12.16 4.96
C ARG A 132 -11.42 11.01 5.45
N VAL A 133 -11.39 9.93 4.67
CA VAL A 133 -10.53 8.77 4.89
C VAL A 133 -9.30 8.91 4.01
N THR A 134 -8.12 8.85 4.61
CA THR A 134 -6.84 8.95 3.89
C THR A 134 -6.02 7.69 4.12
N TRP A 135 -5.69 6.99 3.04
CA TRP A 135 -4.81 5.82 3.07
C TRP A 135 -3.41 6.20 2.63
N VAL A 136 -2.42 5.91 3.47
CA VAL A 136 -1.01 6.25 3.26
C VAL A 136 -0.17 5.00 3.38
N MET A 137 0.82 4.86 2.52
CA MET A 137 1.91 3.90 2.64
C MET A 137 3.23 4.63 2.41
N LYS A 138 4.23 4.35 3.24
CA LYS A 138 5.59 4.89 3.12
C LYS A 138 6.61 3.81 3.40
N GLY A 139 7.71 3.86 2.70
CA GLY A 139 8.79 2.90 2.86
C GLY A 139 10.05 3.29 2.10
N GLU A 140 11.01 2.42 2.12
CA GLU A 140 12.26 2.57 1.41
C GLU A 140 12.61 1.29 0.65
N ILE A 141 13.05 1.43 -0.60
CA ILE A 141 13.54 0.33 -1.42
C ILE A 141 15.06 0.39 -1.47
N GLY A 142 15.69 -0.26 -0.49
CA GLY A 142 17.14 -0.21 -0.26
C GLY A 142 18.01 -0.92 -1.31
N THR A 143 17.43 -1.39 -2.43
CA THR A 143 18.18 -2.07 -3.49
C THR A 143 19.02 -1.07 -4.26
N PRO A 144 20.37 -1.20 -4.27
CA PRO A 144 21.24 -0.25 -4.97
C PRO A 144 20.86 -0.12 -6.45
N VAL A 145 20.98 1.10 -7.00
CA VAL A 145 20.72 1.47 -8.40
C VAL A 145 19.25 1.38 -8.81
N ILE A 146 18.61 0.24 -8.62
CA ILE A 146 17.23 0.02 -9.11
C ILE A 146 16.16 0.48 -8.12
N GLY A 147 16.49 0.59 -6.82
CA GLY A 147 15.53 0.98 -5.77
C GLY A 147 14.87 2.31 -6.03
N GLY A 148 15.62 3.32 -6.47
CA GLY A 148 15.06 4.63 -6.78
C GLY A 148 14.07 4.62 -7.97
N TYR A 149 14.31 3.79 -8.98
CA TYR A 149 13.34 3.61 -10.09
C TYR A 149 12.06 2.95 -9.62
N PHE A 150 12.15 1.91 -8.77
CA PHE A 150 10.96 1.29 -8.18
C PHE A 150 10.22 2.26 -7.26
N ALA A 151 10.93 3.03 -6.43
CA ALA A 151 10.31 4.04 -5.57
C ALA A 151 9.47 5.07 -6.37
N MET A 152 9.97 5.50 -7.52
CA MET A 152 9.21 6.39 -8.43
C MET A 152 7.96 5.74 -9.03
N MET A 153 7.94 4.41 -9.18
CA MET A 153 6.79 3.67 -9.74
C MET A 153 5.74 3.33 -8.69
N MET A 154 6.08 3.38 -7.40
CA MET A 154 5.17 2.98 -6.31
C MET A 154 3.84 3.73 -6.32
N ASP A 155 3.83 5.02 -6.63
CA ASP A 155 2.58 5.79 -6.69
C ASP A 155 1.61 5.30 -7.77
N SER A 156 2.12 4.91 -8.94
CA SER A 156 1.28 4.37 -10.01
C SER A 156 0.87 2.91 -9.77
N MET A 157 1.70 2.11 -9.09
CA MET A 157 1.41 0.70 -8.84
C MET A 157 0.43 0.52 -7.67
N VAL A 158 0.69 1.21 -6.57
CA VAL A 158 -0.07 1.06 -5.31
C VAL A 158 -1.25 2.04 -5.25
N GLY A 159 -1.10 3.23 -5.85
CA GLY A 159 -2.12 4.27 -5.80
C GLY A 159 -3.45 3.84 -6.43
N GLU A 160 -3.43 3.15 -7.57
CA GLU A 160 -4.66 2.63 -8.20
C GLU A 160 -5.36 1.60 -7.30
N MET A 161 -4.62 0.75 -6.62
CA MET A 161 -5.16 -0.20 -5.66
C MET A 161 -5.82 0.52 -4.46
N PHE A 162 -5.20 1.59 -3.97
CA PHE A 162 -5.77 2.41 -2.90
C PHE A 162 -7.05 3.12 -3.34
N ASP A 163 -7.07 3.67 -4.55
CA ASP A 163 -8.26 4.32 -5.11
C ASP A 163 -9.43 3.34 -5.19
N ARG A 164 -9.22 2.12 -5.67
CA ARG A 164 -10.24 1.06 -5.73
C ARG A 164 -10.68 0.62 -4.34
N GLY A 165 -9.73 0.38 -3.43
CA GLY A 165 -10.03 -0.01 -2.06
C GLY A 165 -10.86 1.05 -1.32
N LEU A 166 -10.50 2.31 -1.41
CA LEU A 166 -11.25 3.42 -0.81
C LEU A 166 -12.64 3.60 -1.45
N ALA A 167 -12.77 3.41 -2.76
CA ALA A 167 -14.07 3.44 -3.43
C ALA A 167 -14.97 2.29 -2.95
N ASN A 168 -14.43 1.09 -2.80
CA ASN A 168 -15.15 -0.06 -2.26
C ASN A 168 -15.55 0.16 -0.80
N LEU A 169 -14.65 0.68 0.03
CA LEU A 169 -14.94 1.03 1.42
C LEU A 169 -16.11 2.01 1.51
N LYS A 170 -16.06 3.09 0.72
CA LYS A 170 -17.14 4.07 0.62
C LYS A 170 -18.47 3.41 0.26
N ALA A 171 -18.48 2.60 -0.79
CA ALA A 171 -19.71 1.92 -1.23
C ALA A 171 -20.25 0.95 -0.15
N ARG A 172 -19.40 0.33 0.64
CA ARG A 172 -19.82 -0.57 1.73
C ARG A 172 -20.42 0.18 2.89
N VAL A 173 -19.79 1.25 3.33
CA VAL A 173 -20.25 2.06 4.46
C VAL A 173 -21.55 2.77 4.10
N GLU A 174 -21.61 3.47 2.98
CA GLU A 174 -22.79 4.22 2.53
C GLU A 174 -23.95 3.29 2.10
N GLY A 175 -23.67 2.07 1.68
CA GLY A 175 -24.69 1.08 1.31
C GLY A 175 -25.23 0.27 2.49
N ALA A 176 -24.63 0.36 3.66
CA ALA A 176 -25.07 -0.29 4.90
C ALA A 176 -25.97 0.61 5.76
N SER A 177 -26.11 1.89 5.38
CA SER A 177 -26.88 2.94 6.08
C SER A 177 -28.36 2.92 5.70
#